data_06833b55b2e0fdc72a4ad94a5b2228b9
#
_entry.id   06833b55b2e0fdc72a4ad94a5b2228b9
#
_cell.length_a   1.000
_cell.length_b   1.000
_cell.length_c   1.000
_cell.angle_alpha   90.00
_cell.angle_beta   90.00
_cell.angle_gamma   90.00
#
_symmetry.space_group_name_H-M   'P 1'
#
loop_
_entity.id
_entity.type
_entity.pdbx_description
1 polymer ?
#
loop_
_entity_poly.entity_id
_entity_poly.type
_entity_poly.pdbx_seq_one_letter_code
_entity_poly.pdbx_strand_id
1 'polypeptide(L)'
;MKRYTLLACDIDGTLLRSDGAVSPRTVQALRLAEARGATVVIATGRRIASTTYIARSLGLGSPCIAHCGAVVYDPADESILMAKQISRQAALQACVLADSVGADVAVHESVHSGRSIFVTTQRELDDAAEHWPYMTRYYRLASDFEQACRADPVQLCIMGDTPAIRRLTRQLAHDMPEELFIVDYGIVENGKHMIDVFAEGVDKALGLAFVADLYGVAQSETAAFGDSVNDVELIGYAGLGVAMGNSPDDILRMADMVAPSNDDDGVAVVVEQLAAAGLLGHGAAPGNARVGSTSQTSSQQR
;
A
#
# COMPACT_ATOMS: atom_id res chain seq x y z
N MET A 1 12.80 -23.93 -15.39
CA MET A 1 12.96 -22.50 -15.77
C MET A 1 12.21 -21.66 -14.75
N LYS A 2 12.82 -20.55 -14.29
CA LYS A 2 12.16 -19.59 -13.36
C LYS A 2 10.97 -18.98 -14.09
N ARG A 3 9.81 -18.93 -13.43
CA ARG A 3 8.58 -18.31 -13.98
C ARG A 3 7.99 -17.39 -12.94
N TYR A 4 7.33 -16.34 -13.38
CA TYR A 4 6.66 -15.40 -12.51
C TYR A 4 5.14 -15.65 -12.60
N THR A 5 4.57 -16.06 -11.48
CA THR A 5 3.17 -16.47 -11.37
C THR A 5 2.34 -15.50 -10.52
N LEU A 6 3.00 -14.58 -9.79
CA LEU A 6 2.37 -13.52 -9.01
C LEU A 6 3.06 -12.18 -9.33
N LEU A 7 2.32 -11.22 -9.87
CA LEU A 7 2.77 -9.89 -10.22
C LEU A 7 2.14 -8.88 -9.27
N ALA A 8 2.96 -8.16 -8.51
CA ALA A 8 2.52 -7.05 -7.65
C ALA A 8 2.85 -5.72 -8.33
N CYS A 9 1.87 -4.87 -8.51
CA CYS A 9 2.02 -3.58 -9.17
C CYS A 9 1.58 -2.45 -8.24
N ASP A 10 2.46 -1.46 -8.04
CA ASP A 10 2.04 -0.20 -7.45
C ASP A 10 1.10 0.57 -8.40
N ILE A 11 0.42 1.58 -7.88
CA ILE A 11 -0.54 2.40 -8.63
C ILE A 11 0.11 3.69 -9.14
N ASP A 12 0.52 4.55 -8.20
CA ASP A 12 0.91 5.93 -8.48
C ASP A 12 2.35 5.98 -9.00
N GLY A 13 2.55 6.51 -10.22
CA GLY A 13 3.86 6.48 -10.85
C GLY A 13 4.27 5.12 -11.44
N THR A 14 3.42 4.10 -11.31
CA THR A 14 3.64 2.75 -11.84
C THR A 14 2.56 2.35 -12.84
N LEU A 15 1.34 2.02 -12.38
CA LEU A 15 0.22 1.69 -13.27
C LEU A 15 -0.43 2.94 -13.87
N LEU A 16 -0.53 4.01 -13.08
CA LEU A 16 -1.08 5.29 -13.51
C LEU A 16 0.00 6.11 -14.23
N ARG A 17 -0.36 6.67 -15.36
CA ARG A 17 0.39 7.73 -16.04
C ARG A 17 0.25 9.06 -15.30
N SER A 18 1.04 10.06 -15.69
CA SER A 18 0.99 11.41 -15.15
C SER A 18 -0.37 12.11 -15.37
N ASP A 19 -1.18 11.66 -16.32
CA ASP A 19 -2.56 12.11 -16.55
C ASP A 19 -3.60 11.44 -15.62
N GLY A 20 -3.16 10.53 -14.76
CA GLY A 20 -4.01 9.79 -13.81
C GLY A 20 -4.76 8.61 -14.43
N ALA A 21 -4.47 8.22 -15.67
CA ALA A 21 -5.10 7.09 -16.36
C ALA A 21 -4.18 5.88 -16.45
N VAL A 22 -4.76 4.68 -16.46
CA VAL A 22 -4.06 3.46 -16.88
C VAL A 22 -4.24 3.30 -18.38
N SER A 23 -3.15 3.15 -19.12
CA SER A 23 -3.23 3.06 -20.59
C SER A 23 -3.93 1.78 -21.05
N PRO A 24 -4.57 1.80 -22.24
CA PRO A 24 -5.14 0.58 -22.82
C PRO A 24 -4.10 -0.54 -23.02
N ARG A 25 -2.83 -0.20 -23.29
CA ARG A 25 -1.74 -1.17 -23.45
C ARG A 25 -1.42 -1.84 -22.10
N THR A 26 -1.31 -1.07 -21.03
CA THR A 26 -1.08 -1.60 -19.69
C THR A 26 -2.23 -2.52 -19.27
N VAL A 27 -3.49 -2.13 -19.50
CA VAL A 27 -4.65 -3.01 -19.25
C VAL A 27 -4.57 -4.32 -20.03
N GLN A 28 -4.18 -4.26 -21.30
CA GLN A 28 -4.04 -5.47 -22.14
C GLN A 28 -2.89 -6.37 -21.66
N ALA A 29 -1.78 -5.78 -21.20
CA ALA A 29 -0.64 -6.53 -20.67
C ALA A 29 -1.00 -7.25 -19.35
N LEU A 30 -1.74 -6.60 -18.44
CA LEU A 30 -2.22 -7.24 -17.22
C LEU A 30 -3.16 -8.41 -17.54
N ARG A 31 -4.07 -8.24 -18.48
CA ARG A 31 -4.95 -9.34 -18.97
C ARG A 31 -4.16 -10.46 -19.64
N LEU A 32 -3.09 -10.14 -20.37
CA LEU A 32 -2.20 -11.15 -20.95
C LEU A 32 -1.52 -11.96 -19.83
N ALA A 33 -1.07 -11.31 -18.74
CA ALA A 33 -0.49 -12.02 -17.61
C ALA A 33 -1.50 -13.01 -16.99
N GLU A 34 -2.74 -12.55 -16.73
CA GLU A 34 -3.80 -13.41 -16.20
C GLU A 34 -4.16 -14.56 -17.16
N ALA A 35 -4.25 -14.28 -18.47
CA ALA A 35 -4.50 -15.30 -19.50
C ALA A 35 -3.38 -16.35 -19.59
N ARG A 36 -2.17 -16.02 -19.14
CA ARG A 36 -1.03 -16.93 -19.03
C ARG A 36 -1.00 -17.68 -17.68
N GLY A 37 -1.96 -17.43 -16.79
CA GLY A 37 -2.08 -18.04 -15.47
C GLY A 37 -1.26 -17.36 -14.38
N ALA A 38 -0.82 -16.13 -14.57
CA ALA A 38 -0.27 -15.31 -13.50
C ALA A 38 -1.40 -14.59 -12.75
N THR A 39 -1.23 -14.41 -11.44
CA THR A 39 -2.10 -13.57 -10.62
C THR A 39 -1.55 -12.15 -10.62
N VAL A 40 -2.39 -11.15 -10.84
CA VAL A 40 -2.02 -9.73 -10.77
C VAL A 40 -2.59 -9.11 -9.51
N VAL A 41 -1.75 -8.50 -8.69
CA VAL A 41 -2.09 -7.90 -7.40
C VAL A 41 -1.72 -6.42 -7.40
N ILE A 42 -2.60 -5.59 -6.90
CA ILE A 42 -2.27 -4.18 -6.60
C ILE A 42 -1.60 -4.11 -5.23
N ALA A 43 -0.49 -3.36 -5.12
CA ALA A 43 0.23 -3.10 -3.88
C ALA A 43 0.50 -1.59 -3.74
N THR A 44 -0.24 -0.89 -2.89
CA THR A 44 -0.24 0.57 -2.87
C THR A 44 -0.29 1.18 -1.47
N GLY A 45 0.19 2.43 -1.34
CA GLY A 45 -0.05 3.25 -0.15
C GLY A 45 -1.49 3.76 -0.01
N ARG A 46 -2.27 3.68 -1.09
CA ARG A 46 -3.66 4.12 -1.09
C ARG A 46 -4.53 3.31 -0.12
N ARG A 47 -5.61 3.93 0.31
CA ARG A 47 -6.63 3.31 1.17
C ARG A 47 -7.49 2.32 0.40
N ILE A 48 -8.14 1.41 1.12
CA ILE A 48 -9.05 0.38 0.57
C ILE A 48 -10.00 0.95 -0.49
N ALA A 49 -10.76 2.01 -0.17
CA ALA A 49 -11.81 2.52 -1.06
C ALA A 49 -11.29 3.00 -2.42
N SER A 50 -10.12 3.67 -2.46
CA SER A 50 -9.52 4.12 -3.72
C SER A 50 -8.84 2.97 -4.48
N THR A 51 -8.24 2.04 -3.76
CA THR A 51 -7.64 0.83 -4.34
C THR A 51 -8.71 -0.06 -4.97
N THR A 52 -9.85 -0.29 -4.27
CA THR A 52 -10.99 -1.06 -4.80
C THR A 52 -11.52 -0.46 -6.11
N TYR A 53 -11.64 0.87 -6.17
CA TYR A 53 -12.10 1.53 -7.39
C TYR A 53 -11.19 1.21 -8.59
N ILE A 54 -9.86 1.28 -8.40
CA ILE A 54 -8.89 0.98 -9.46
C ILE A 54 -8.90 -0.50 -9.80
N ALA A 55 -8.86 -1.41 -8.83
CA ALA A 55 -8.90 -2.85 -9.06
C ALA A 55 -10.12 -3.25 -9.90
N ARG A 56 -11.29 -2.73 -9.55
CA ARG A 56 -12.53 -2.98 -10.30
C ARG A 56 -12.49 -2.39 -11.71
N SER A 57 -11.92 -1.19 -11.90
CA SER A 57 -11.79 -0.57 -13.22
C SER A 57 -10.87 -1.35 -14.16
N LEU A 58 -9.86 -2.03 -13.60
CA LEU A 58 -8.94 -2.91 -14.33
C LEU A 58 -9.50 -4.33 -14.52
N GLY A 59 -10.60 -4.67 -13.82
CA GLY A 59 -11.19 -6.01 -13.83
C GLY A 59 -10.40 -7.05 -13.04
N LEU A 60 -9.55 -6.59 -12.10
CA LEU A 60 -8.76 -7.47 -11.24
C LEU A 60 -9.61 -7.99 -10.08
N GLY A 61 -9.59 -9.31 -9.87
CA GLY A 61 -10.34 -9.99 -8.80
C GLY A 61 -9.46 -10.60 -7.70
N SER A 62 -8.15 -10.44 -7.79
CA SER A 62 -7.20 -10.91 -6.77
C SER A 62 -7.19 -9.97 -5.54
N PRO A 63 -6.74 -10.45 -4.37
CA PRO A 63 -6.57 -9.60 -3.20
C PRO A 63 -5.75 -8.36 -3.50
N CYS A 64 -6.09 -7.26 -2.86
CA CYS A 64 -5.36 -6.00 -2.95
C CYS A 64 -4.58 -5.75 -1.67
N ILE A 65 -3.39 -5.18 -1.82
CA ILE A 65 -2.51 -4.73 -0.75
C ILE A 65 -2.67 -3.20 -0.67
N ALA A 66 -3.17 -2.70 0.45
CA ALA A 66 -3.45 -1.28 0.70
C ALA A 66 -2.68 -0.78 1.93
N HIS A 67 -2.69 0.55 2.15
CA HIS A 67 -2.01 1.18 3.29
C HIS A 67 -0.56 0.67 3.43
N CYS A 68 0.22 0.74 2.33
CA CYS A 68 1.61 0.28 2.28
C CYS A 68 1.84 -1.14 2.82
N GLY A 69 0.87 -2.05 2.67
CA GLY A 69 1.01 -3.42 3.16
C GLY A 69 0.37 -3.69 4.53
N ALA A 70 -0.07 -2.65 5.24
CA ALA A 70 -0.79 -2.82 6.51
C ALA A 70 -2.08 -3.62 6.37
N VAL A 71 -2.67 -3.64 5.17
CA VAL A 71 -3.96 -4.30 4.91
C VAL A 71 -3.90 -5.10 3.62
N VAL A 72 -4.32 -6.36 3.70
CA VAL A 72 -4.67 -7.19 2.52
C VAL A 72 -6.15 -7.51 2.60
N TYR A 73 -6.87 -7.32 1.50
CA TYR A 73 -8.33 -7.48 1.48
C TYR A 73 -8.83 -8.00 0.12
N ASP A 74 -10.01 -8.61 0.10
CA ASP A 74 -10.70 -9.01 -1.12
C ASP A 74 -11.43 -7.80 -1.74
N PRO A 75 -11.15 -7.39 -2.99
CA PRO A 75 -11.81 -6.23 -3.61
C PRO A 75 -13.28 -6.50 -3.98
N ALA A 76 -13.75 -7.73 -3.96
CA ALA A 76 -15.13 -8.08 -4.30
C ALA A 76 -16.12 -7.60 -3.23
N ASP A 77 -15.84 -7.92 -1.96
CA ASP A 77 -16.67 -7.59 -0.80
C ASP A 77 -15.96 -6.72 0.26
N GLU A 78 -14.68 -6.41 0.02
CA GLU A 78 -13.79 -5.64 0.89
C GLU A 78 -13.56 -6.31 2.26
N SER A 79 -13.70 -7.64 2.32
CA SER A 79 -13.35 -8.42 3.51
C SER A 79 -11.84 -8.37 3.77
N ILE A 80 -11.47 -8.16 5.02
CA ILE A 80 -10.07 -8.04 5.44
C ILE A 80 -9.49 -9.45 5.60
N LEU A 81 -8.44 -9.74 4.83
CA LEU A 81 -7.71 -11.00 4.87
C LEU A 81 -6.53 -10.94 5.85
N MET A 82 -5.87 -9.77 5.91
CA MET A 82 -4.79 -9.47 6.84
C MET A 82 -4.83 -8.00 7.20
N ALA A 83 -4.62 -7.67 8.48
CA ALA A 83 -4.40 -6.31 8.93
C ALA A 83 -3.34 -6.28 10.04
N LYS A 84 -2.38 -5.37 9.90
CA LYS A 84 -1.39 -5.06 10.94
C LYS A 84 -1.51 -3.58 11.26
N GLN A 85 -1.91 -3.26 12.48
CA GLN A 85 -2.27 -1.91 12.90
C GLN A 85 -1.32 -1.43 14.01
N ILE A 86 -1.17 -0.11 14.12
CA ILE A 86 -0.38 0.52 15.19
C ILE A 86 -1.14 0.33 16.50
N SER A 87 -0.46 -0.07 17.57
CA SER A 87 -1.11 -0.11 18.88
C SER A 87 -1.62 1.29 19.26
N ARG A 88 -2.80 1.36 19.86
CA ARG A 88 -3.37 2.65 20.31
C ARG A 88 -2.37 3.45 21.15
N GLN A 89 -1.60 2.79 22.00
CA GLN A 89 -0.61 3.44 22.87
C GLN A 89 0.51 4.09 22.04
N ALA A 90 1.11 3.35 21.10
CA ALA A 90 2.16 3.89 20.23
C ALA A 90 1.63 5.02 19.33
N ALA A 91 0.41 4.87 18.80
CA ALA A 91 -0.23 5.89 17.99
C ALA A 91 -0.43 7.20 18.77
N LEU A 92 -0.95 7.13 19.99
CA LEU A 92 -1.13 8.30 20.86
C LEU A 92 0.20 8.99 21.17
N GLN A 93 1.23 8.23 21.49
CA GLN A 93 2.55 8.78 21.75
C GLN A 93 3.12 9.47 20.51
N ALA A 94 2.99 8.87 19.32
CA ALA A 94 3.42 9.47 18.08
C ALA A 94 2.64 10.76 17.76
N CYS A 95 1.32 10.77 17.94
CA CYS A 95 0.48 11.97 17.76
C CYS A 95 0.88 13.12 18.68
N VAL A 96 1.12 12.83 19.98
CA VAL A 96 1.57 13.86 20.95
C VAL A 96 2.94 14.42 20.59
N LEU A 97 3.87 13.58 20.15
CA LEU A 97 5.18 14.02 19.68
C LEU A 97 5.07 14.87 18.42
N ALA A 98 4.22 14.50 17.47
CA ALA A 98 3.97 15.27 16.25
C ALA A 98 3.38 16.65 16.56
N ASP A 99 2.38 16.72 17.43
CA ASP A 99 1.75 17.98 17.89
C ASP A 99 2.79 18.89 18.56
N SER A 100 3.68 18.33 19.39
CA SER A 100 4.71 19.08 20.11
C SER A 100 5.70 19.82 19.19
N VAL A 101 5.84 19.38 17.95
CA VAL A 101 6.67 20.03 16.92
C VAL A 101 5.84 20.84 15.93
N GLY A 102 4.53 20.98 16.15
CA GLY A 102 3.61 21.72 15.31
C GLY A 102 3.28 21.03 13.97
N ALA A 103 3.39 19.71 13.90
CA ALA A 103 3.03 18.94 12.72
C ALA A 103 1.52 18.62 12.71
N ASP A 104 0.95 18.54 11.51
CA ASP A 104 -0.42 18.12 11.26
C ASP A 104 -0.47 16.59 11.28
N VAL A 105 -1.52 16.02 11.87
CA VAL A 105 -1.68 14.57 12.00
C VAL A 105 -3.05 14.12 11.49
N ALA A 106 -3.05 13.27 10.48
CA ALA A 106 -4.25 12.57 10.04
C ALA A 106 -4.18 11.10 10.49
N VAL A 107 -5.10 10.70 11.37
CA VAL A 107 -5.19 9.34 11.93
C VAL A 107 -6.15 8.52 11.08
N HIS A 108 -5.64 7.50 10.39
CA HIS A 108 -6.49 6.57 9.65
C HIS A 108 -7.05 5.51 10.59
N GLU A 109 -8.38 5.54 10.74
CA GLU A 109 -9.10 4.66 11.65
C GLU A 109 -8.78 3.18 11.42
N SER A 110 -8.96 2.38 12.47
CA SER A 110 -8.90 0.91 12.38
C SER A 110 -9.83 0.38 11.29
N VAL A 111 -9.32 -0.53 10.45
CA VAL A 111 -10.11 -1.14 9.37
C VAL A 111 -11.28 -1.99 9.89
N HIS A 112 -11.29 -2.34 11.17
CA HIS A 112 -12.35 -3.10 11.82
C HIS A 112 -13.44 -2.22 12.44
N SER A 113 -13.20 -0.91 12.66
CA SER A 113 -14.15 0.01 13.27
C SER A 113 -14.70 1.06 12.33
N GLY A 114 -14.08 1.27 11.18
CA GLY A 114 -14.52 2.24 10.18
C GLY A 114 -13.46 2.53 9.13
N ARG A 115 -13.65 3.61 8.40
CA ARG A 115 -12.71 4.05 7.34
C ARG A 115 -12.53 5.55 7.35
N SER A 116 -12.75 6.15 8.52
CA SER A 116 -12.59 7.59 8.71
C SER A 116 -11.11 7.96 8.81
N ILE A 117 -10.84 9.21 8.51
CA ILE A 117 -9.56 9.86 8.78
C ILE A 117 -9.86 10.95 9.80
N PHE A 118 -9.29 10.82 10.99
CA PHE A 118 -9.49 11.79 12.05
C PHE A 118 -8.38 12.83 12.03
N VAL A 119 -8.78 14.10 12.14
CA VAL A 119 -7.91 15.25 12.41
C VAL A 119 -8.41 15.95 13.67
N THR A 120 -7.58 16.72 14.35
CA THR A 120 -7.93 17.32 15.64
C THR A 120 -8.27 18.81 15.54
N THR A 121 -7.97 19.45 14.42
CA THR A 121 -8.21 20.87 14.21
C THR A 121 -9.06 21.14 12.97
N GLN A 122 -9.87 22.23 13.04
CA GLN A 122 -10.66 22.68 11.87
C GLN A 122 -9.73 23.06 10.71
N ARG A 123 -8.54 23.63 10.99
CA ARG A 123 -7.54 23.97 9.98
C ARG A 123 -7.11 22.76 9.17
N GLU A 124 -6.78 21.64 9.84
CA GLU A 124 -6.41 20.38 9.15
C GLU A 124 -7.55 19.84 8.28
N LEU A 125 -8.80 19.99 8.75
CA LEU A 125 -9.96 19.59 7.99
C LEU A 125 -10.15 20.46 6.73
N ASP A 126 -9.95 21.77 6.85
CA ASP A 126 -10.05 22.72 5.76
C ASP A 126 -8.89 22.53 4.75
N ASP A 127 -7.67 22.33 5.22
CA ASP A 127 -6.48 22.00 4.40
C ASP A 127 -6.70 20.70 3.61
N ALA A 128 -7.27 19.68 4.25
CA ALA A 128 -7.62 18.43 3.58
C ALA A 128 -8.69 18.62 2.49
N ALA A 129 -9.66 19.51 2.73
CA ALA A 129 -10.70 19.83 1.74
C ALA A 129 -10.14 20.58 0.53
N GLU A 130 -9.14 21.43 0.74
CA GLU A 130 -8.48 22.18 -0.33
C GLU A 130 -7.57 21.27 -1.19
N HIS A 131 -6.72 20.47 -0.57
CA HIS A 131 -5.71 19.68 -1.28
C HIS A 131 -6.22 18.33 -1.77
N TRP A 132 -7.18 17.71 -1.04
CA TRP A 132 -7.75 16.40 -1.39
C TRP A 132 -9.29 16.40 -1.39
N PRO A 133 -9.95 17.22 -2.24
CA PRO A 133 -11.40 17.40 -2.21
C PRO A 133 -12.19 16.10 -2.39
N TYR A 134 -11.65 15.14 -3.13
CA TYR A 134 -12.28 13.82 -3.33
C TYR A 134 -12.23 12.92 -2.07
N MET A 135 -11.40 13.27 -1.08
CA MET A 135 -11.25 12.52 0.17
C MET A 135 -12.07 13.12 1.34
N THR A 136 -12.61 14.32 1.22
CA THR A 136 -13.29 15.06 2.31
C THR A 136 -14.39 14.26 3.01
N ARG A 137 -15.10 13.41 2.25
CA ARG A 137 -16.15 12.53 2.80
C ARG A 137 -15.65 11.58 3.89
N TYR A 138 -14.36 11.30 3.97
CA TYR A 138 -13.77 10.41 4.96
C TYR A 138 -13.20 11.14 6.17
N TYR A 139 -12.90 12.43 6.03
CA TYR A 139 -12.35 13.21 7.13
C TYR A 139 -13.40 13.51 8.20
N ARG A 140 -12.97 13.45 9.45
CA ARG A 140 -13.78 13.72 10.64
C ARG A 140 -12.96 14.53 11.63
N LEU A 141 -13.58 15.54 12.23
CA LEU A 141 -12.99 16.26 13.35
C LEU A 141 -13.13 15.42 14.62
N ALA A 142 -12.02 15.13 15.29
CA ALA A 142 -11.98 14.56 16.62
C ALA A 142 -11.75 15.65 17.66
N SER A 143 -12.22 15.46 18.89
CA SER A 143 -11.99 16.43 19.98
C SER A 143 -10.51 16.48 20.40
N ASP A 144 -9.82 15.36 20.26
CA ASP A 144 -8.45 15.16 20.68
C ASP A 144 -7.88 13.85 20.09
N PHE A 145 -6.61 13.56 20.35
CA PHE A 145 -5.97 12.33 19.88
C PHE A 145 -6.50 11.06 20.58
N GLU A 146 -7.03 11.16 21.79
CA GLU A 146 -7.68 10.02 22.46
C GLU A 146 -8.90 9.55 21.69
N GLN A 147 -9.70 10.49 21.17
CA GLN A 147 -10.82 10.18 20.30
C GLN A 147 -10.37 9.71 18.90
N ALA A 148 -9.33 10.35 18.32
CA ALA A 148 -8.82 9.98 17.02
C ALA A 148 -8.24 8.55 17.03
N CYS A 149 -7.51 8.18 18.10
CA CYS A 149 -6.93 6.86 18.31
C CYS A 149 -7.80 5.98 19.25
N ARG A 150 -9.14 6.07 19.15
CA ARG A 150 -10.06 5.26 19.98
C ARG A 150 -9.91 3.75 19.81
N ALA A 151 -9.33 3.32 18.69
CA ALA A 151 -8.92 1.95 18.38
C ALA A 151 -7.54 2.00 17.73
N ASP A 152 -6.90 0.85 17.57
CA ASP A 152 -5.62 0.74 16.90
C ASP A 152 -5.73 1.28 15.46
N PRO A 153 -5.07 2.40 15.11
CA PRO A 153 -5.17 2.94 13.75
C PRO A 153 -4.32 2.14 12.77
N VAL A 154 -4.71 2.19 11.50
CA VAL A 154 -3.95 1.50 10.44
C VAL A 154 -2.72 2.29 10.00
N GLN A 155 -2.78 3.62 10.11
CA GLN A 155 -1.76 4.54 9.60
C GLN A 155 -1.89 5.91 10.28
N LEU A 156 -0.77 6.58 10.50
CA LEU A 156 -0.74 8.02 10.76
C LEU A 156 -0.06 8.69 9.57
N CYS A 157 -0.72 9.68 8.96
CA CYS A 157 -0.08 10.57 7.98
C CYS A 157 0.28 11.87 8.69
N ILE A 158 1.55 12.22 8.73
CA ILE A 158 2.07 13.38 9.47
C ILE A 158 2.76 14.33 8.50
N MET A 159 2.37 15.60 8.55
CA MET A 159 2.89 16.64 7.67
C MET A 159 3.30 17.89 8.45
N GLY A 160 4.36 18.55 7.98
CA GLY A 160 4.82 19.79 8.58
C GLY A 160 6.06 20.36 7.91
N ASP A 161 6.68 21.31 8.59
CA ASP A 161 7.94 21.89 8.11
C ASP A 161 9.07 20.85 8.15
N THR A 162 9.92 20.83 7.12
CA THR A 162 11.00 19.85 6.98
C THR A 162 11.89 19.71 8.23
N PRO A 163 12.37 20.81 8.89
CA PRO A 163 13.15 20.65 10.11
C PRO A 163 12.38 19.99 11.28
N ALA A 164 11.08 20.25 11.39
CA ALA A 164 10.23 19.67 12.42
C ALA A 164 10.02 18.18 12.17
N ILE A 165 9.62 17.79 10.94
CA ILE A 165 9.41 16.39 10.54
C ILE A 165 10.71 15.59 10.69
N ARG A 166 11.86 16.08 10.23
CA ARG A 166 13.13 15.37 10.40
C ARG A 166 13.55 15.16 11.86
N ARG A 167 13.20 16.07 12.77
CA ARG A 167 13.40 15.86 14.21
C ARG A 167 12.47 14.79 14.74
N LEU A 168 11.19 14.89 14.37
CA LEU A 168 10.16 13.92 14.76
C LEU A 168 10.51 12.51 14.28
N THR A 169 10.86 12.34 13.01
CA THR A 169 11.26 11.03 12.44
C THR A 169 12.38 10.37 13.24
N ARG A 170 13.44 11.16 13.55
CA ARG A 170 14.56 10.63 14.36
C ARG A 170 14.14 10.29 15.78
N GLN A 171 13.25 11.08 16.39
CA GLN A 171 12.75 10.81 17.74
C GLN A 171 11.86 9.56 17.75
N LEU A 172 10.91 9.43 16.83
CA LEU A 172 10.06 8.25 16.71
C LEU A 172 10.91 6.96 16.49
N ALA A 173 11.88 7.02 15.58
CA ALA A 173 12.77 5.89 15.31
C ALA A 173 13.68 5.53 16.50
N HIS A 174 14.02 6.49 17.38
CA HIS A 174 14.80 6.24 18.57
C HIS A 174 13.95 5.72 19.72
N ASP A 175 12.76 6.31 19.96
CA ASP A 175 11.94 6.04 21.14
C ASP A 175 11.04 4.81 20.96
N MET A 176 10.67 4.47 19.72
CA MET A 176 9.73 3.40 19.38
C MET A 176 10.20 2.52 18.19
N PRO A 177 11.47 2.03 18.19
CA PRO A 177 12.03 1.30 17.04
C PRO A 177 11.41 -0.07 16.80
N GLU A 178 10.78 -0.67 17.82
CA GLU A 178 10.13 -1.99 17.74
C GLU A 178 8.60 -1.89 17.57
N GLU A 179 8.07 -0.68 17.49
CA GLU A 179 6.62 -0.43 17.43
C GLU A 179 6.19 0.25 16.13
N LEU A 180 7.09 1.06 15.55
CA LEU A 180 6.77 1.90 14.41
C LEU A 180 7.74 1.73 13.24
N PHE A 181 7.15 1.67 12.04
CA PHE A 181 7.84 1.79 10.77
C PHE A 181 7.45 3.11 10.09
N ILE A 182 8.43 3.85 9.55
CA ILE A 182 8.22 5.19 9.01
C ILE A 182 8.63 5.22 7.55
N VAL A 183 7.71 5.66 6.70
CA VAL A 183 7.98 5.98 5.29
C VAL A 183 8.10 7.50 5.15
N ASP A 184 9.28 7.98 4.75
CA ASP A 184 9.57 9.41 4.56
C ASP A 184 9.50 9.75 3.07
N TYR A 185 8.45 10.47 2.67
CA TYR A 185 8.24 10.91 1.28
C TYR A 185 8.96 12.22 0.93
N GLY A 186 9.56 12.89 1.93
CA GLY A 186 10.15 14.21 1.71
C GLY A 186 9.10 15.30 1.48
N ILE A 187 9.45 16.29 0.67
CA ILE A 187 8.56 17.41 0.34
C ILE A 187 7.57 16.97 -0.74
N VAL A 188 6.28 17.05 -0.42
CA VAL A 188 5.18 16.72 -1.33
C VAL A 188 4.62 17.97 -2.03
N GLU A 189 3.67 17.79 -2.95
CA GLU A 189 3.15 18.83 -3.84
C GLU A 189 2.67 20.11 -3.14
N ASN A 190 2.13 20.01 -1.92
CA ASN A 190 1.71 21.16 -1.13
C ASN A 190 2.86 21.90 -0.41
N GLY A 191 4.13 21.50 -0.67
CA GLY A 191 5.33 22.10 -0.08
C GLY A 191 5.62 21.68 1.36
N LYS A 192 4.80 20.84 1.98
CA LYS A 192 5.04 20.25 3.31
C LYS A 192 5.87 18.97 3.19
N HIS A 193 6.64 18.66 4.22
CA HIS A 193 7.30 17.37 4.36
C HIS A 193 6.32 16.37 4.95
N MET A 194 6.18 15.20 4.31
CA MET A 194 5.22 14.16 4.69
C MET A 194 5.94 12.87 5.09
N ILE A 195 5.47 12.29 6.17
CA ILE A 195 5.79 10.91 6.56
C ILE A 195 4.50 10.14 6.82
N ASP A 196 4.52 8.87 6.48
CA ASP A 196 3.53 7.91 6.95
C ASP A 196 4.15 7.02 8.04
N VAL A 197 3.37 6.76 9.07
CA VAL A 197 3.76 5.90 10.19
C VAL A 197 2.84 4.69 10.22
N PHE A 198 3.45 3.52 10.30
CA PHE A 198 2.79 2.21 10.37
C PHE A 198 3.30 1.43 11.59
N ALA A 199 2.67 0.30 11.88
CA ALA A 199 3.24 -0.66 12.84
C ALA A 199 4.56 -1.23 12.29
N GLU A 200 5.51 -1.53 13.20
CA GLU A 200 6.81 -2.12 12.83
C GLU A 200 6.65 -3.34 11.92
N GLY A 201 7.50 -3.46 10.90
CA GLY A 201 7.46 -4.52 9.90
C GLY A 201 6.23 -4.47 8.97
N VAL A 202 5.57 -3.32 8.83
CA VAL A 202 4.57 -3.06 7.80
C VAL A 202 5.25 -2.41 6.62
N ASP A 203 5.25 -3.10 5.51
CA ASP A 203 5.67 -2.63 4.19
C ASP A 203 4.91 -3.38 3.10
N LYS A 204 5.05 -2.97 1.86
CA LYS A 204 4.37 -3.64 0.73
C LYS A 204 4.85 -5.09 0.53
N ALA A 205 6.08 -5.44 0.95
CA ALA A 205 6.60 -6.80 0.88
C ALA A 205 5.88 -7.74 1.85
N LEU A 206 5.53 -7.26 3.06
CA LEU A 206 4.68 -8.02 4.00
C LEU A 206 3.36 -8.42 3.33
N GLY A 207 2.70 -7.47 2.65
CA GLY A 207 1.47 -7.74 1.93
C GLY A 207 1.67 -8.74 0.79
N LEU A 208 2.75 -8.60 0.01
CA LEU A 208 3.08 -9.52 -1.09
C LEU A 208 3.40 -10.93 -0.56
N ALA A 209 4.15 -11.04 0.54
CA ALA A 209 4.45 -12.32 1.18
C ALA A 209 3.17 -13.03 1.61
N PHE A 210 2.24 -12.31 2.25
CA PHE A 210 0.94 -12.86 2.64
C PHE A 210 0.15 -13.38 1.44
N VAL A 211 0.08 -12.61 0.35
CA VAL A 211 -0.63 -13.03 -0.86
C VAL A 211 0.07 -14.21 -1.53
N ALA A 212 1.40 -14.23 -1.57
CA ALA A 212 2.17 -15.34 -2.11
C ALA A 212 1.89 -16.64 -1.34
N ASP A 213 1.87 -16.59 -0.01
CA ASP A 213 1.50 -17.73 0.85
C ASP A 213 0.07 -18.19 0.59
N LEU A 214 -0.88 -17.25 0.47
CA LEU A 214 -2.29 -17.55 0.20
C LEU A 214 -2.49 -18.32 -1.12
N TYR A 215 -1.66 -18.03 -2.13
CA TYR A 215 -1.72 -18.68 -3.44
C TYR A 215 -0.72 -19.85 -3.60
N GLY A 216 0.11 -20.12 -2.59
CA GLY A 216 1.16 -21.15 -2.65
C GLY A 216 2.27 -20.83 -3.66
N VAL A 217 2.55 -19.54 -3.86
CA VAL A 217 3.58 -19.03 -4.78
C VAL A 217 4.89 -18.80 -4.00
N ALA A 218 5.99 -19.32 -4.51
CA ALA A 218 7.30 -19.07 -3.91
C ALA A 218 7.74 -17.61 -4.16
N GLN A 219 8.45 -17.00 -3.20
CA GLN A 219 9.02 -15.65 -3.36
C GLN A 219 9.77 -15.49 -4.69
N SER A 220 10.55 -16.48 -5.10
CA SER A 220 11.30 -16.48 -6.36
C SER A 220 10.42 -16.45 -7.62
N GLU A 221 9.13 -16.73 -7.50
CA GLU A 221 8.14 -16.73 -8.59
C GLU A 221 7.28 -15.46 -8.58
N THR A 222 7.62 -14.47 -7.74
CA THR A 222 6.97 -13.16 -7.71
C THR A 222 7.71 -12.15 -8.58
N ALA A 223 7.00 -11.23 -9.22
CA ALA A 223 7.55 -10.03 -9.83
C ALA A 223 6.86 -8.81 -9.23
N ALA A 224 7.60 -7.75 -8.95
CA ALA A 224 7.05 -6.52 -8.37
C ALA A 224 7.47 -5.31 -9.18
N PHE A 225 6.54 -4.36 -9.31
CA PHE A 225 6.71 -3.11 -10.05
C PHE A 225 6.43 -1.93 -9.12
N GLY A 226 7.35 -0.99 -9.03
CA GLY A 226 7.21 0.19 -8.19
C GLY A 226 8.13 1.32 -8.63
N ASP A 227 7.95 2.51 -8.07
CA ASP A 227 8.72 3.70 -8.45
C ASP A 227 9.15 4.59 -7.28
N SER A 228 8.61 4.39 -6.09
CA SER A 228 8.76 5.32 -4.97
C SER A 228 9.41 4.66 -3.74
N VAL A 229 9.70 5.46 -2.74
CA VAL A 229 10.35 5.03 -1.49
C VAL A 229 9.58 3.93 -0.77
N ASN A 230 8.25 3.90 -0.87
CA ASN A 230 7.42 2.85 -0.26
C ASN A 230 7.38 1.54 -1.06
N ASP A 231 8.12 1.46 -2.18
CA ASP A 231 8.28 0.25 -3.00
C ASP A 231 9.63 -0.45 -2.78
N VAL A 232 10.52 0.16 -2.00
CA VAL A 232 11.89 -0.36 -1.79
C VAL A 232 11.86 -1.80 -1.29
N GLU A 233 11.08 -2.07 -0.24
CA GLU A 233 10.95 -3.40 0.34
C GLU A 233 10.24 -4.37 -0.64
N LEU A 234 9.21 -3.88 -1.36
CA LEU A 234 8.48 -4.65 -2.35
C LEU A 234 9.39 -5.12 -3.50
N ILE A 235 10.18 -4.19 -4.07
CA ILE A 235 11.15 -4.46 -5.14
C ILE A 235 12.24 -5.40 -4.64
N GLY A 236 12.78 -5.13 -3.44
CA GLY A 236 13.83 -5.95 -2.85
C GLY A 236 13.39 -7.37 -2.46
N TYR A 237 12.12 -7.55 -2.09
CA TYR A 237 11.57 -8.85 -1.72
C TYR A 237 11.30 -9.74 -2.92
N ALA A 238 10.81 -9.18 -4.03
CA ALA A 238 10.33 -9.97 -5.16
C ALA A 238 11.41 -10.84 -5.80
N GLY A 239 11.00 -11.93 -6.43
CA GLY A 239 11.89 -12.75 -7.24
C GLY A 239 12.40 -12.03 -8.49
N LEU A 240 11.70 -10.98 -8.93
CA LEU A 240 12.11 -9.98 -9.92
C LEU A 240 11.59 -8.62 -9.46
N GLY A 241 12.48 -7.78 -8.97
CA GLY A 241 12.19 -6.40 -8.63
C GLY A 241 12.37 -5.48 -9.83
N VAL A 242 11.31 -4.79 -10.23
CA VAL A 242 11.28 -3.88 -11.38
C VAL A 242 11.05 -2.46 -10.91
N ALA A 243 12.03 -1.58 -11.12
CA ALA A 243 11.86 -0.14 -10.93
C ALA A 243 11.33 0.51 -12.21
N MET A 244 10.39 1.43 -12.08
CA MET A 244 9.93 2.24 -13.21
C MET A 244 10.97 3.29 -13.61
N GLY A 245 11.05 3.66 -14.87
CA GLY A 245 12.05 4.60 -15.39
C GLY A 245 11.94 6.02 -14.82
N ASN A 246 10.82 6.35 -14.20
CA ASN A 246 10.57 7.60 -13.46
C ASN A 246 11.01 7.55 -11.99
N SER A 247 11.54 6.42 -11.51
CA SER A 247 12.00 6.27 -10.12
C SER A 247 13.24 7.12 -9.82
N PRO A 248 13.47 7.50 -8.55
CA PRO A 248 14.74 8.05 -8.09
C PRO A 248 15.93 7.11 -8.36
N ASP A 249 17.13 7.68 -8.51
CA ASP A 249 18.35 6.95 -8.88
C ASP A 249 18.72 5.81 -7.92
N ASP A 250 18.44 5.92 -6.63
CA ASP A 250 18.71 4.90 -5.63
C ASP A 250 17.82 3.68 -5.83
N ILE A 251 16.55 3.88 -6.17
CA ILE A 251 15.61 2.81 -6.49
C ILE A 251 15.98 2.15 -7.83
N LEU A 252 16.34 2.95 -8.85
CA LEU A 252 16.82 2.40 -10.13
C LEU A 252 18.03 1.48 -9.96
N ARG A 253 18.95 1.83 -9.04
CA ARG A 253 20.17 1.05 -8.80
C ARG A 253 19.96 -0.27 -8.04
N MET A 254 18.91 -0.36 -7.21
CA MET A 254 18.64 -1.55 -6.41
C MET A 254 17.80 -2.61 -7.12
N ALA A 255 17.07 -2.23 -8.16
CA ALA A 255 16.18 -3.11 -8.88
C ALA A 255 16.94 -4.12 -9.77
N ASP A 256 16.36 -5.31 -9.95
CA ASP A 256 16.88 -6.32 -10.89
C ASP A 256 16.69 -5.87 -12.35
N MET A 257 15.66 -5.07 -12.62
CA MET A 257 15.33 -4.56 -13.95
C MET A 257 14.78 -3.14 -13.85
N VAL A 258 15.12 -2.31 -14.83
CA VAL A 258 14.53 -0.98 -15.01
C VAL A 258 13.58 -1.03 -16.21
N ALA A 259 12.31 -0.71 -15.97
CA ALA A 259 11.30 -0.56 -17.00
C ALA A 259 11.38 0.85 -17.64
N PRO A 260 10.77 1.09 -18.80
CA PRO A 260 10.41 2.45 -19.21
C PRO A 260 9.57 3.17 -18.14
N SER A 261 9.37 4.49 -18.29
CA SER A 261 8.54 5.26 -17.36
C SER A 261 7.07 4.79 -17.38
N ASN A 262 6.31 5.20 -16.38
CA ASN A 262 4.86 4.98 -16.35
C ASN A 262 4.15 5.62 -17.57
N ASP A 263 4.63 6.78 -18.05
CA ASP A 263 4.11 7.45 -19.22
C ASP A 263 4.43 6.71 -20.55
N ASP A 264 5.47 5.87 -20.54
CA ASP A 264 5.90 5.03 -21.66
C ASP A 264 5.42 3.57 -21.54
N ASP A 265 4.39 3.31 -20.72
CA ASP A 265 3.81 1.98 -20.48
C ASP A 265 4.80 0.93 -19.95
N GLY A 266 5.69 1.32 -19.04
CA GLY A 266 6.79 0.47 -18.57
C GLY A 266 6.35 -0.89 -18.03
N VAL A 267 5.24 -0.95 -17.28
CA VAL A 267 4.67 -2.22 -16.80
C VAL A 267 4.29 -3.12 -17.98
N ALA A 268 3.63 -2.57 -19.00
CA ALA A 268 3.23 -3.33 -20.19
C ALA A 268 4.44 -3.88 -20.93
N VAL A 269 5.47 -3.06 -21.14
CA VAL A 269 6.71 -3.46 -21.82
C VAL A 269 7.34 -4.68 -21.13
N VAL A 270 7.49 -4.64 -19.81
CA VAL A 270 8.11 -5.75 -19.07
C VAL A 270 7.23 -6.99 -19.07
N VAL A 271 5.92 -6.85 -18.87
CA VAL A 271 4.97 -7.99 -18.90
C VAL A 271 4.99 -8.65 -20.30
N GLU A 272 5.00 -7.88 -21.38
CA GLU A 272 5.09 -8.39 -22.76
C GLU A 272 6.42 -9.12 -23.00
N GLN A 273 7.55 -8.59 -22.48
CA GLN A 273 8.86 -9.24 -22.57
C GLN A 273 8.88 -10.58 -21.82
N LEU A 274 8.36 -10.62 -20.59
CA LEU A 274 8.25 -11.86 -19.81
C LEU A 274 7.36 -12.89 -20.50
N ALA A 275 6.24 -12.44 -21.10
CA ALA A 275 5.35 -13.29 -21.87
C ALA A 275 6.02 -13.89 -23.12
N ALA A 276 6.76 -13.06 -23.88
CA ALA A 276 7.48 -13.48 -25.08
C ALA A 276 8.63 -14.45 -24.75
N ALA A 277 9.30 -14.27 -23.59
CA ALA A 277 10.34 -15.16 -23.10
C ALA A 277 9.81 -16.47 -22.50
N GLY A 278 8.48 -16.65 -22.38
CA GLY A 278 7.86 -17.81 -21.74
C GLY A 278 8.07 -17.86 -20.21
N LEU A 279 8.32 -16.71 -19.60
CA LEU A 279 8.60 -16.55 -18.17
C LEU A 279 7.34 -16.17 -17.34
N LEU A 280 6.19 -15.96 -17.97
CA LEU A 280 4.92 -15.69 -17.31
C LEU A 280 4.06 -16.93 -17.20
N GLY A 281 3.45 -17.08 -16.02
CA GLY A 281 2.35 -18.01 -15.78
C GLY A 281 2.71 -19.49 -15.78
N HIS A 282 1.65 -20.34 -15.85
CA HIS A 282 1.69 -21.80 -15.65
C HIS A 282 2.04 -22.21 -14.20
N GLY A 283 1.63 -21.42 -13.20
CA GLY A 283 1.28 -21.94 -11.89
C GLY A 283 -0.06 -22.68 -11.99
N ALA A 284 -0.38 -23.55 -11.04
CA ALA A 284 -1.69 -24.18 -10.97
C ALA A 284 -2.78 -23.10 -11.05
N ALA A 285 -3.85 -23.36 -11.83
CA ALA A 285 -5.02 -22.50 -11.82
C ALA A 285 -5.40 -22.18 -10.37
N PRO A 286 -5.79 -20.93 -10.03
CA PRO A 286 -6.19 -20.62 -8.69
C PRO A 286 -7.26 -21.64 -8.27
N GLY A 287 -6.88 -22.54 -7.39
CA GLY A 287 -7.86 -23.39 -6.73
C GLY A 287 -8.86 -22.42 -6.12
N ASN A 288 -10.15 -22.60 -6.36
CA ASN A 288 -11.24 -21.85 -5.72
C ASN A 288 -11.06 -21.90 -4.19
N ALA A 289 -10.13 -21.15 -3.67
CA ALA A 289 -9.99 -20.88 -2.26
C ALA A 289 -11.13 -19.92 -1.86
N ARG A 290 -12.36 -20.42 -1.91
CA ARG A 290 -13.43 -19.85 -1.10
C ARG A 290 -12.95 -20.02 0.33
N VAL A 291 -12.59 -18.90 0.97
CA VAL A 291 -12.34 -18.84 2.40
C VAL A 291 -13.55 -19.50 3.08
N GLY A 292 -13.36 -20.72 3.58
CA GLY A 292 -14.39 -21.43 4.33
C GLY A 292 -14.70 -20.60 5.56
N SER A 293 -15.94 -20.13 5.66
CA SER A 293 -16.50 -19.61 6.89
C SER A 293 -16.37 -20.68 7.96
N THR A 294 -15.39 -20.55 8.85
CA THR A 294 -15.33 -21.31 10.09
C THR A 294 -16.51 -20.87 10.95
N SER A 295 -17.64 -21.58 10.80
CA SER A 295 -18.73 -21.55 11.77
C SER A 295 -18.19 -22.04 13.09
N GLN A 296 -17.98 -21.14 14.05
CA GLN A 296 -17.85 -21.50 15.46
C GLN A 296 -19.19 -22.09 15.91
N THR A 297 -19.27 -23.40 15.92
CA THR A 297 -20.30 -24.12 16.66
C THR A 297 -20.00 -24.00 18.14
N SER A 298 -20.72 -23.09 18.80
CA SER A 298 -20.85 -23.06 20.24
C SER A 298 -21.60 -24.32 20.70
N SER A 299 -20.88 -25.32 21.18
CA SER A 299 -21.49 -26.40 21.95
C SER A 299 -21.83 -25.92 23.35
N GLN A 300 -23.08 -25.55 23.58
CA GLN A 300 -23.68 -25.59 24.89
C GLN A 300 -23.80 -27.08 25.30
N GLN A 301 -23.18 -27.45 26.39
CA GLN A 301 -23.56 -28.59 27.22
C GLN A 301 -23.66 -28.18 28.66
N ARG A 302 -24.89 -28.19 29.15
CA ARG A 302 -25.47 -28.56 30.46
C ARG A 302 -24.71 -28.18 31.73
#